data_7ab18b5ef9977394ec6362bb215f026c
#
_entry.id   7ab18b5ef9977394ec6362bb215f026c
#
_cell.length_a   1.000
_cell.length_b   1.000
_cell.length_c   1.000
_cell.angle_alpha   90.00
_cell.angle_beta   90.00
_cell.angle_gamma   90.00
#
_symmetry.space_group_name_H-M   'P 1'
#
loop_
_entity.id
_entity.type
_entity.pdbx_description
1 polymer ?
#
loop_
_entity_poly.entity_id
_entity_poly.type
_entity_poly.pdbx_seq_one_letter_code
_entity_poly.pdbx_strand_id
1 'polypeptide(L)'
;LLCLPEVIHQACSGIRKTFEQQFDLSGENGRLSWQEIKSRIPVLLRSSIIGSVIGAMPGLGASPAAYMAYSEAQRTSKHPEKFGKGAIEGVMAPEAANNAVTGSAMIPLLTLGIPGDDVTAVLMGAFLIQGITPGPNIFFENTTVVYGIFGSLIMCDILLYVIAKLGFRVWVRITQLPKHIIFSTVTIFAFVGTYSINQNLFDILCLILFGILGYGMRRFQFPAGPMIIGFILGPLLESAFDQTMTLSDGSFMIFLTHPFSVVLLLLTVAAVFSIARARLRRSKIAQLAQEG
;
A
#
# COMPACT_ATOMS: atom_id res chain seq x y z
N LEU A 1 13.00 -4.22 2.21
CA LEU A 1 13.32 -3.05 1.37
C LEU A 1 13.08 -1.68 2.03
N LEU A 2 12.18 -1.52 2.97
CA LEU A 2 11.90 -0.22 3.62
C LEU A 2 12.52 -0.12 5.02
N CYS A 3 12.36 -1.14 5.83
CA CYS A 3 12.74 -1.13 7.24
C CYS A 3 14.28 -1.22 7.43
N LEU A 4 14.92 -2.27 6.92
CA LEU A 4 16.37 -2.47 7.10
C LEU A 4 17.23 -1.35 6.51
N PRO A 5 16.97 -0.81 5.31
CA PRO A 5 17.75 0.31 4.77
C PRO A 5 17.72 1.55 5.66
N GLU A 6 16.61 1.83 6.33
CA GLU A 6 16.51 2.93 7.28
C GLU A 6 17.40 2.68 8.51
N VAL A 7 17.33 1.46 9.04
CA VAL A 7 18.18 1.04 10.17
C VAL A 7 19.67 1.13 9.81
N ILE A 8 20.07 0.57 8.65
CA ILE A 8 21.45 0.61 8.18
C ILE A 8 21.91 2.04 7.95
N HIS A 9 21.07 2.87 7.30
CA HIS A 9 21.42 4.27 7.06
C HIS A 9 21.66 5.03 8.35
N GLN A 10 20.82 4.85 9.35
CA GLN A 10 20.99 5.52 10.64
C GLN A 10 22.17 4.97 11.45
N ALA A 11 22.45 3.67 11.37
CA ALA A 11 23.64 3.08 11.97
C ALA A 11 24.94 3.63 11.35
N CYS A 12 24.96 3.77 10.01
CA CYS A 12 26.11 4.29 9.27
C CYS A 12 26.28 5.81 9.39
N SER A 13 25.18 6.55 9.56
CA SER A 13 25.21 8.03 9.61
C SER A 13 25.67 8.58 10.96
N GLY A 14 25.97 7.69 11.93
CA GLY A 14 26.31 8.05 13.29
C GLY A 14 25.17 8.87 13.93
N ILE A 15 24.84 8.58 15.18
CA ILE A 15 23.71 9.16 15.93
C ILE A 15 23.89 10.70 16.17
N ARG A 16 24.26 11.45 15.16
CA ARG A 16 24.73 12.85 15.29
C ARG A 16 23.71 13.91 14.91
N LYS A 17 22.41 13.59 14.78
CA LYS A 17 21.34 14.58 14.85
C LYS A 17 20.16 13.98 15.62
N THR A 18 20.20 14.16 16.93
CA THR A 18 18.98 14.19 17.71
C THR A 18 18.12 15.31 17.13
N PHE A 19 17.20 14.97 16.26
CA PHE A 19 16.05 15.81 16.05
C PHE A 19 15.25 15.69 17.34
N GLU A 20 15.52 16.55 18.31
CA GLU A 20 14.58 16.95 19.33
C GLU A 20 13.43 17.67 18.61
N GLN A 21 12.62 16.93 17.85
CA GLN A 21 11.27 17.38 17.62
C GLN A 21 10.55 17.21 18.96
N GLN A 22 10.56 18.26 19.74
CA GLN A 22 9.60 18.42 20.83
C GLN A 22 8.24 18.41 20.19
N PHE A 23 7.59 17.23 20.24
CA PHE A 23 6.17 17.15 19.91
C PHE A 23 5.45 17.88 21.03
N ASP A 24 4.93 19.06 20.75
CA ASP A 24 4.07 19.80 21.65
C ASP A 24 2.75 19.03 21.78
N LEU A 25 2.63 18.28 22.88
CA LEU A 25 1.42 17.54 23.22
C LEU A 25 0.38 18.42 23.95
N SER A 26 0.66 19.72 24.10
CA SER A 26 -0.21 20.63 24.84
C SER A 26 -1.57 20.89 24.18
N GLY A 27 -1.81 20.30 23.03
CA GLY A 27 -3.18 20.12 22.49
C GLY A 27 -3.79 21.33 21.80
N GLU A 28 -3.19 22.49 21.83
CA GLU A 28 -3.74 23.67 21.17
C GLU A 28 -3.40 23.73 19.67
N ASN A 29 -2.25 23.18 19.26
CA ASN A 29 -1.77 23.19 17.87
C ASN A 29 -1.97 21.86 17.11
N GLY A 30 -2.51 20.82 17.74
CA GLY A 30 -2.66 19.49 17.13
C GLY A 30 -4.05 19.19 16.55
N ARG A 31 -5.00 20.11 16.66
CA ARG A 31 -6.34 19.91 16.10
C ARG A 31 -6.40 20.43 14.67
N LEU A 32 -6.63 19.51 13.73
CA LEU A 32 -6.94 19.91 12.37
C LEU A 32 -8.21 20.78 12.36
N SER A 33 -8.11 21.97 11.78
CA SER A 33 -9.27 22.83 11.55
C SER A 33 -10.25 22.15 10.60
N TRP A 34 -11.54 22.38 10.79
CA TRP A 34 -12.57 21.87 9.87
C TRP A 34 -12.32 22.31 8.41
N GLN A 35 -11.76 23.48 8.20
CA GLN A 35 -11.38 23.97 6.88
C GLN A 35 -10.23 23.17 6.28
N GLU A 36 -9.26 22.76 7.08
CA GLU A 36 -8.14 21.91 6.66
C GLU A 36 -8.60 20.51 6.27
N ILE A 37 -9.53 19.92 7.03
CA ILE A 37 -10.13 18.62 6.68
C ILE A 37 -10.88 18.75 5.35
N LYS A 38 -11.72 19.77 5.20
CA LYS A 38 -12.53 19.98 4.02
C LYS A 38 -11.68 20.17 2.75
N SER A 39 -10.55 20.85 2.86
CA SER A 39 -9.61 21.05 1.74
C SER A 39 -8.95 19.74 1.26
N ARG A 40 -8.90 18.71 2.12
CA ARG A 40 -8.25 17.42 1.84
C ARG A 40 -9.23 16.30 1.46
N ILE A 41 -10.53 16.57 1.49
CA ILE A 41 -11.57 15.61 1.04
C ILE A 41 -11.27 15.06 -0.36
N PRO A 42 -10.85 15.85 -1.36
CA PRO A 42 -10.52 15.31 -2.69
C PRO A 42 -9.38 14.27 -2.67
N VAL A 43 -8.39 14.43 -1.79
CA VAL A 43 -7.30 13.45 -1.63
C VAL A 43 -7.85 12.18 -1.01
N LEU A 44 -8.67 12.28 0.05
CA LEU A 44 -9.31 11.12 0.68
C LEU A 44 -10.17 10.34 -0.31
N LEU A 45 -11.05 11.01 -1.03
CA LEU A 45 -11.94 10.36 -2.00
C LEU A 45 -11.16 9.66 -3.11
N ARG A 46 -10.14 10.32 -3.69
CA ARG A 46 -9.31 9.73 -4.74
C ARG A 46 -8.56 8.51 -4.22
N SER A 47 -7.98 8.60 -3.05
CA SER A 47 -7.25 7.49 -2.42
C SER A 47 -8.16 6.33 -2.06
N SER A 48 -9.38 6.61 -1.57
CA SER A 48 -10.39 5.58 -1.31
C SER A 48 -10.84 4.88 -2.60
N ILE A 49 -11.01 5.62 -3.71
CA ILE A 49 -11.31 5.01 -5.01
C ILE A 49 -10.18 4.10 -5.47
N ILE A 50 -8.91 4.55 -5.36
CA ILE A 50 -7.74 3.72 -5.68
C ILE A 50 -7.74 2.45 -4.83
N GLY A 51 -7.94 2.58 -3.51
CA GLY A 51 -8.04 1.45 -2.60
C GLY A 51 -9.17 0.49 -2.96
N SER A 52 -10.36 1.01 -3.25
CA SER A 52 -11.52 0.18 -3.61
C SER A 52 -11.30 -0.59 -4.92
N VAL A 53 -10.73 0.04 -5.93
CA VAL A 53 -10.44 -0.62 -7.21
C VAL A 53 -9.39 -1.73 -7.03
N ILE A 54 -8.31 -1.44 -6.30
CA ILE A 54 -7.24 -2.42 -6.07
C ILE A 54 -7.71 -3.55 -5.17
N GLY A 55 -8.47 -3.25 -4.11
CA GLY A 55 -8.98 -4.27 -3.20
C GLY A 55 -10.00 -5.21 -3.84
N ALA A 56 -10.76 -4.73 -4.85
CA ALA A 56 -11.65 -5.58 -5.62
C ALA A 56 -10.91 -6.53 -6.58
N MET A 57 -9.60 -6.35 -6.76
CA MET A 57 -8.76 -7.23 -7.58
C MET A 57 -8.14 -8.33 -6.70
N PRO A 58 -8.44 -9.62 -6.94
CA PRO A 58 -7.91 -10.71 -6.12
C PRO A 58 -6.38 -10.70 -6.04
N GLY A 59 -5.84 -10.93 -4.85
CA GLY A 59 -4.40 -11.12 -4.63
C GLY A 59 -3.55 -9.86 -4.53
N LEU A 60 -4.09 -8.65 -4.77
CA LEU A 60 -3.30 -7.42 -4.67
C LEU A 60 -3.11 -6.94 -3.22
N GLY A 61 -4.16 -6.95 -2.44
CA GLY A 61 -4.13 -6.52 -1.05
C GLY A 61 -3.91 -5.02 -0.83
N ALA A 62 -3.71 -4.65 0.45
CA ALA A 62 -3.65 -3.26 0.87
C ALA A 62 -2.32 -2.55 0.56
N SER A 63 -1.20 -3.29 0.52
CA SER A 63 0.12 -2.68 0.34
C SER A 63 0.28 -1.96 -1.00
N PRO A 64 -0.02 -2.56 -2.17
CA PRO A 64 0.01 -1.86 -3.45
C PRO A 64 -0.93 -0.66 -3.49
N ALA A 65 -2.13 -0.79 -2.90
CA ALA A 65 -3.10 0.30 -2.85
C ALA A 65 -2.57 1.52 -2.10
N ALA A 66 -1.95 1.30 -0.93
CA ALA A 66 -1.33 2.35 -0.14
C ALA A 66 -0.20 3.07 -0.90
N TYR A 67 0.68 2.30 -1.57
CA TYR A 67 1.77 2.89 -2.37
C TYR A 67 1.26 3.67 -3.58
N MET A 68 0.25 3.16 -4.27
CA MET A 68 -0.33 3.86 -5.42
C MET A 68 -1.02 5.14 -4.99
N ALA A 69 -1.77 5.11 -3.89
CA ALA A 69 -2.44 6.30 -3.34
C ALA A 69 -1.42 7.35 -2.86
N TYR A 70 -0.34 6.94 -2.19
CA TYR A 70 0.74 7.84 -1.82
C TYR A 70 1.38 8.51 -3.05
N SER A 71 1.72 7.71 -4.05
CA SER A 71 2.36 8.20 -5.27
C SER A 71 1.45 9.17 -6.04
N GLU A 72 0.15 8.87 -6.11
CA GLU A 72 -0.83 9.73 -6.76
C GLU A 72 -1.05 11.04 -5.97
N ALA A 73 -1.14 10.94 -4.64
CA ALA A 73 -1.24 12.13 -3.78
C ALA A 73 -0.01 13.04 -3.93
N GLN A 74 1.20 12.46 -3.96
CA GLN A 74 2.44 13.20 -4.19
C GLN A 74 2.45 13.86 -5.56
N ARG A 75 2.05 13.13 -6.62
CA ARG A 75 2.03 13.61 -8.00
C ARG A 75 1.08 14.79 -8.20
N THR A 76 -0.06 14.77 -7.51
CA THR A 76 -1.13 15.78 -7.65
C THR A 76 -1.06 16.89 -6.62
N SER A 77 -0.16 16.79 -5.66
CA SER A 77 0.05 17.81 -4.62
C SER A 77 0.62 19.09 -5.20
N LYS A 78 0.24 20.22 -4.62
CA LYS A 78 0.87 21.52 -4.88
C LYS A 78 2.27 21.63 -4.27
N HIS A 79 2.59 20.75 -3.29
CA HIS A 79 3.85 20.74 -2.54
C HIS A 79 4.45 19.34 -2.47
N PRO A 80 4.81 18.71 -3.61
CA PRO A 80 5.33 17.35 -3.64
C PRO A 80 6.65 17.18 -2.86
N GLU A 81 7.41 18.26 -2.68
CA GLU A 81 8.67 18.30 -1.93
C GLU A 81 8.50 18.09 -0.42
N LYS A 82 7.29 18.27 0.10
CA LYS A 82 6.95 18.06 1.53
C LYS A 82 6.65 16.61 1.86
N PHE A 83 6.42 15.75 0.85
CA PHE A 83 6.20 14.32 1.08
C PHE A 83 7.45 13.67 1.64
N GLY A 84 7.26 12.85 2.68
CA GLY A 84 8.36 12.31 3.49
C GLY A 84 8.97 13.30 4.49
N LYS A 85 8.46 14.55 4.57
CA LYS A 85 8.94 15.62 5.46
C LYS A 85 7.81 16.25 6.29
N GLY A 86 6.71 15.52 6.48
CA GLY A 86 5.59 15.97 7.32
C GLY A 86 4.34 16.44 6.54
N ALA A 87 4.22 16.15 5.25
CA ALA A 87 2.96 16.38 4.53
C ALA A 87 1.86 15.49 5.09
N ILE A 88 0.75 16.07 5.53
CA ILE A 88 -0.40 15.34 6.09
C ILE A 88 -0.99 14.40 5.02
N GLU A 89 -1.07 14.84 3.79
CA GLU A 89 -1.56 14.07 2.65
C GLU A 89 -0.73 12.79 2.41
N GLY A 90 0.56 12.82 2.77
CA GLY A 90 1.45 11.67 2.68
C GLY A 90 1.12 10.55 3.68
N VAL A 91 0.32 10.83 4.72
CA VAL A 91 -0.22 9.84 5.65
C VAL A 91 -1.67 9.53 5.30
N MET A 92 -2.48 10.57 5.02
CA MET A 92 -3.90 10.41 4.75
C MET A 92 -4.18 9.54 3.52
N ALA A 93 -3.42 9.70 2.46
CA ALA A 93 -3.69 9.00 1.20
C ALA A 93 -3.47 7.48 1.31
N PRO A 94 -2.32 6.96 1.78
CA PRO A 94 -2.13 5.54 1.94
C PRO A 94 -3.09 4.91 2.98
N GLU A 95 -3.39 5.62 4.07
CA GLU A 95 -4.32 5.13 5.08
C GLU A 95 -5.77 5.05 4.55
N ALA A 96 -6.22 6.06 3.81
CA ALA A 96 -7.53 6.03 3.19
C ALA A 96 -7.66 4.89 2.17
N ALA A 97 -6.61 4.62 1.39
CA ALA A 97 -6.60 3.50 0.45
C ALA A 97 -6.58 2.16 1.17
N ASN A 98 -5.76 2.00 2.22
CA ASN A 98 -5.68 0.80 3.03
C ASN A 98 -7.05 0.45 3.64
N ASN A 99 -7.73 1.41 4.26
CA ASN A 99 -9.06 1.21 4.81
C ASN A 99 -10.09 0.84 3.72
N ALA A 100 -10.02 1.46 2.55
CA ALA A 100 -10.92 1.15 1.44
C ALA A 100 -10.72 -0.27 0.88
N VAL A 101 -9.50 -0.82 0.92
CA VAL A 101 -9.21 -2.21 0.55
C VAL A 101 -9.95 -3.17 1.46
N THR A 102 -10.04 -2.92 2.75
CA THR A 102 -10.67 -3.82 3.72
C THR A 102 -12.11 -4.19 3.32
N GLY A 103 -12.89 -3.19 2.90
CA GLY A 103 -14.25 -3.43 2.40
C GLY A 103 -14.28 -4.03 1.00
N SER A 104 -13.45 -3.54 0.09
CA SER A 104 -13.50 -3.95 -1.31
C SER A 104 -12.88 -5.34 -1.58
N ALA A 105 -11.95 -5.82 -0.75
CA ALA A 105 -11.42 -7.19 -0.81
C ALA A 105 -12.47 -8.26 -0.46
N MET A 106 -13.56 -7.86 0.21
CA MET A 106 -14.72 -8.75 0.43
C MET A 106 -15.51 -9.00 -0.85
N ILE A 107 -15.41 -8.14 -1.87
CA ILE A 107 -16.14 -8.31 -3.12
C ILE A 107 -15.74 -9.63 -3.81
N PRO A 108 -14.49 -9.87 -4.20
CA PRO A 108 -14.11 -11.13 -4.82
C PRO A 108 -14.29 -12.33 -3.88
N LEU A 109 -14.07 -12.17 -2.58
CA LEU A 109 -14.30 -13.23 -1.61
C LEU A 109 -15.76 -13.69 -1.61
N LEU A 110 -16.70 -12.77 -1.43
CA LEU A 110 -18.12 -13.11 -1.30
C LEU A 110 -18.78 -13.45 -2.63
N THR A 111 -18.33 -12.83 -3.75
CA THR A 111 -18.97 -13.05 -5.06
C THR A 111 -18.37 -14.22 -5.84
N LEU A 112 -17.07 -14.42 -5.77
CA LEU A 112 -16.34 -15.42 -6.55
C LEU A 112 -15.77 -16.56 -5.71
N GLY A 113 -15.75 -16.41 -4.37
CA GLY A 113 -15.06 -17.35 -3.49
C GLY A 113 -13.54 -17.29 -3.63
N ILE A 114 -12.99 -16.15 -4.07
CA ILE A 114 -11.56 -15.96 -4.27
C ILE A 114 -11.09 -14.88 -3.29
N PRO A 115 -10.12 -15.17 -2.39
CA PRO A 115 -9.64 -14.19 -1.43
C PRO A 115 -8.91 -13.05 -2.13
N GLY A 116 -9.17 -11.82 -1.69
CA GLY A 116 -8.53 -10.60 -2.20
C GLY A 116 -7.12 -10.37 -1.64
N ASP A 117 -6.86 -10.90 -0.44
CA ASP A 117 -5.59 -10.77 0.28
C ASP A 117 -5.46 -11.86 1.36
N ASP A 118 -4.37 -11.84 2.13
CA ASP A 118 -4.10 -12.82 3.19
C ASP A 118 -5.18 -12.82 4.28
N VAL A 119 -5.74 -11.64 4.61
CA VAL A 119 -6.78 -11.50 5.64
C VAL A 119 -8.08 -12.15 5.16
N THR A 120 -8.48 -11.88 3.94
CA THR A 120 -9.67 -12.48 3.33
C THR A 120 -9.51 -13.98 3.08
N ALA A 121 -8.26 -14.47 2.87
CA ALA A 121 -7.98 -15.91 2.82
C ALA A 121 -8.26 -16.60 4.18
N VAL A 122 -7.85 -15.98 5.29
CA VAL A 122 -8.18 -16.48 6.63
C VAL A 122 -9.69 -16.44 6.89
N LEU A 123 -10.36 -15.36 6.49
CA LEU A 123 -11.82 -15.25 6.61
C LEU A 123 -12.54 -16.32 5.78
N MET A 124 -12.05 -16.62 4.58
CA MET A 124 -12.60 -17.71 3.77
C MET A 124 -12.49 -19.05 4.50
N GLY A 125 -11.35 -19.34 5.12
CA GLY A 125 -11.19 -20.53 5.95
C GLY A 125 -12.19 -20.59 7.10
N ALA A 126 -12.41 -19.45 7.78
CA ALA A 126 -13.40 -19.34 8.86
C ALA A 126 -14.83 -19.60 8.36
N PHE A 127 -15.20 -19.08 7.19
CA PHE A 127 -16.52 -19.34 6.57
C PHE A 127 -16.71 -20.84 6.26
N LEU A 128 -15.70 -21.46 5.66
CA LEU A 128 -15.74 -22.89 5.34
C LEU A 128 -15.90 -23.78 6.59
N ILE A 129 -15.21 -23.45 7.70
CA ILE A 129 -15.36 -24.15 8.98
C ILE A 129 -16.79 -24.01 9.53
N GLN A 130 -17.45 -22.89 9.29
CA GLN A 130 -18.83 -22.64 9.69
C GLN A 130 -19.87 -23.21 8.69
N GLY A 131 -19.43 -23.92 7.66
CA GLY A 131 -20.30 -24.49 6.64
C GLY A 131 -20.84 -23.46 5.65
N ILE A 132 -20.24 -22.25 5.60
CA ILE A 132 -20.62 -21.17 4.69
C ILE A 132 -19.66 -21.21 3.50
N THR A 133 -20.17 -21.46 2.31
CA THR A 133 -19.36 -21.46 1.08
C THR A 133 -19.46 -20.09 0.41
N PRO A 134 -18.36 -19.30 0.39
CA PRO A 134 -18.32 -18.05 -0.37
C PRO A 134 -18.51 -18.32 -1.86
N GLY A 135 -19.23 -17.44 -2.53
CA GLY A 135 -19.55 -17.56 -3.96
C GLY A 135 -20.85 -16.83 -4.31
N PRO A 136 -21.29 -16.86 -5.58
CA PRO A 136 -22.44 -16.08 -6.05
C PRO A 136 -23.74 -16.35 -5.25
N ASN A 137 -23.91 -17.59 -4.77
CA ASN A 137 -25.12 -18.01 -4.05
C ASN A 137 -25.18 -17.53 -2.60
N ILE A 138 -24.05 -17.08 -2.01
CA ILE A 138 -24.01 -16.68 -0.58
C ILE A 138 -25.02 -15.57 -0.27
N PHE A 139 -25.28 -14.69 -1.24
CA PHE A 139 -26.22 -13.57 -1.08
C PHE A 139 -27.69 -14.02 -0.98
N PHE A 140 -28.02 -15.24 -1.46
CA PHE A 140 -29.35 -15.82 -1.44
C PHE A 140 -29.51 -16.85 -0.30
N GLU A 141 -28.52 -17.71 -0.12
CA GLU A 141 -28.56 -18.79 0.86
C GLU A 141 -28.22 -18.32 2.28
N ASN A 142 -27.26 -17.36 2.40
CA ASN A 142 -26.76 -16.90 3.69
C ASN A 142 -26.86 -15.36 3.84
N THR A 143 -27.97 -14.78 3.39
CA THR A 143 -28.22 -13.33 3.40
C THR A 143 -27.96 -12.69 4.76
N THR A 144 -28.42 -13.31 5.85
CA THR A 144 -28.22 -12.81 7.22
C THR A 144 -26.75 -12.72 7.59
N VAL A 145 -25.93 -13.69 7.15
CA VAL A 145 -24.48 -13.70 7.41
C VAL A 145 -23.81 -12.57 6.65
N VAL A 146 -24.16 -12.36 5.38
CA VAL A 146 -23.61 -11.28 4.54
C VAL A 146 -23.88 -9.91 5.15
N TYR A 147 -25.11 -9.65 5.55
CA TYR A 147 -25.46 -8.39 6.24
C TYR A 147 -24.81 -8.27 7.62
N GLY A 148 -24.63 -9.39 8.32
CA GLY A 148 -23.87 -9.45 9.57
C GLY A 148 -22.41 -9.06 9.37
N ILE A 149 -21.77 -9.51 8.29
CA ILE A 149 -20.40 -9.13 7.92
C ILE A 149 -20.33 -7.63 7.65
N PHE A 150 -21.21 -7.06 6.84
CA PHE A 150 -21.23 -5.62 6.57
C PHE A 150 -21.46 -4.80 7.83
N GLY A 151 -22.38 -5.22 8.69
CA GLY A 151 -22.62 -4.58 9.98
C GLY A 151 -21.39 -4.64 10.91
N SER A 152 -20.70 -5.79 10.92
CA SER A 152 -19.49 -5.95 11.73
C SER A 152 -18.33 -5.08 11.23
N LEU A 153 -18.15 -4.91 9.91
CA LEU A 153 -17.15 -4.00 9.35
C LEU A 153 -17.39 -2.55 9.79
N ILE A 154 -18.64 -2.07 9.70
CA ILE A 154 -18.99 -0.71 10.17
C ILE A 154 -18.71 -0.57 11.66
N MET A 155 -19.06 -1.58 12.47
CA MET A 155 -18.80 -1.58 13.91
C MET A 155 -17.29 -1.56 14.20
N CYS A 156 -16.51 -2.34 13.47
CA CYS A 156 -15.04 -2.35 13.58
C CYS A 156 -14.44 -0.98 13.26
N ASP A 157 -14.91 -0.28 12.23
CA ASP A 157 -14.44 1.07 11.90
C ASP A 157 -14.73 2.08 13.02
N ILE A 158 -15.92 2.01 13.61
CA ILE A 158 -16.29 2.86 14.76
C ILE A 158 -15.40 2.56 15.95
N LEU A 159 -15.21 1.29 16.28
CA LEU A 159 -14.36 0.87 17.40
C LEU A 159 -12.89 1.25 17.15
N LEU A 160 -12.40 1.09 15.93
CA LEU A 160 -11.06 1.51 15.53
C LEU A 160 -10.85 3.01 15.78
N TYR A 161 -11.81 3.84 15.39
CA TYR A 161 -11.74 5.27 15.64
C TYR A 161 -11.69 5.60 17.14
N VAL A 162 -12.52 4.94 17.95
CA VAL A 162 -12.55 5.15 19.40
C VAL A 162 -11.22 4.72 20.05
N ILE A 163 -10.74 3.53 19.71
CA ILE A 163 -9.47 2.99 20.23
C ILE A 163 -8.29 3.87 19.81
N ALA A 164 -8.24 4.26 18.54
CA ALA A 164 -7.19 5.14 18.03
C ALA A 164 -7.19 6.50 18.74
N LYS A 165 -8.35 7.09 18.97
CA LYS A 165 -8.51 8.37 19.67
C LYS A 165 -8.08 8.28 21.14
N LEU A 166 -8.50 7.23 21.85
CA LEU A 166 -8.13 7.01 23.24
C LEU A 166 -6.65 6.64 23.40
N GLY A 167 -6.14 5.80 22.48
CA GLY A 167 -4.75 5.32 22.48
C GLY A 167 -3.75 6.33 21.94
N PHE A 168 -4.17 7.41 21.30
CA PHE A 168 -3.29 8.36 20.62
C PHE A 168 -2.14 8.86 21.49
N ARG A 169 -2.42 9.21 22.76
CA ARG A 169 -1.40 9.67 23.70
C ARG A 169 -0.35 8.61 24.00
N VAL A 170 -0.74 7.34 24.03
CA VAL A 170 0.17 6.20 24.26
C VAL A 170 1.06 6.00 23.03
N TRP A 171 0.46 6.00 21.84
CA TRP A 171 1.20 5.82 20.59
C TRP A 171 2.21 6.94 20.35
N VAL A 172 1.84 8.20 20.64
CA VAL A 172 2.77 9.33 20.52
C VAL A 172 3.94 9.23 21.50
N ARG A 173 3.75 8.67 22.72
CA ARG A 173 4.86 8.44 23.65
C ARG A 173 5.89 7.46 23.11
N ILE A 174 5.48 6.47 22.34
CA ILE A 174 6.40 5.52 21.69
C ILE A 174 7.32 6.24 20.71
N THR A 175 6.83 7.25 19.98
CA THR A 175 7.65 8.03 19.04
C THR A 175 8.67 8.95 19.73
N GLN A 176 8.51 9.20 21.02
CA GLN A 176 9.45 9.99 21.83
C GLN A 176 10.61 9.15 22.39
N LEU A 177 10.54 7.82 22.24
CA LEU A 177 11.65 6.95 22.65
C LEU A 177 12.92 7.28 21.84
N PRO A 178 14.10 7.14 22.47
CA PRO A 178 15.37 7.33 21.79
C PRO A 178 15.45 6.46 20.52
N LYS A 179 15.88 7.04 19.44
CA LYS A 179 15.89 6.38 18.11
C LYS A 179 16.61 5.03 18.12
N HIS A 180 17.70 4.90 18.88
CA HIS A 180 18.43 3.65 19.00
C HIS A 180 17.57 2.51 19.57
N ILE A 181 16.67 2.80 20.54
CA ILE A 181 15.74 1.81 21.10
C ILE A 181 14.73 1.42 20.03
N ILE A 182 14.12 2.40 19.34
CA ILE A 182 13.14 2.15 18.29
C ILE A 182 13.75 1.28 17.18
N PHE A 183 14.93 1.66 16.67
CA PHE A 183 15.56 0.93 15.56
C PHE A 183 16.03 -0.47 15.96
N SER A 184 16.58 -0.63 17.17
CA SER A 184 16.94 -1.96 17.66
C SER A 184 15.72 -2.86 17.82
N THR A 185 14.64 -2.34 18.39
CA THR A 185 13.38 -3.06 18.55
C THR A 185 12.76 -3.44 17.20
N VAL A 186 12.71 -2.49 16.26
CA VAL A 186 12.19 -2.73 14.89
C VAL A 186 13.05 -3.78 14.16
N THR A 187 14.37 -3.75 14.34
CA THR A 187 15.27 -4.75 13.75
C THR A 187 14.97 -6.14 14.31
N ILE A 188 14.87 -6.29 15.62
CA ILE A 188 14.55 -7.58 16.26
C ILE A 188 13.20 -8.10 15.74
N PHE A 189 12.18 -7.25 15.73
CA PHE A 189 10.86 -7.65 15.23
C PHE A 189 10.87 -7.99 13.72
N ALA A 190 11.69 -7.32 12.91
CA ALA A 190 11.85 -7.66 11.50
C ALA A 190 12.41 -9.07 11.32
N PHE A 191 13.46 -9.44 12.07
CA PHE A 191 14.05 -10.78 12.00
C PHE A 191 13.10 -11.84 12.55
N VAL A 192 12.55 -11.63 13.74
CA VAL A 192 11.62 -12.57 14.39
C VAL A 192 10.36 -12.72 13.53
N GLY A 193 9.78 -11.62 13.05
CA GLY A 193 8.57 -11.64 12.22
C GLY A 193 8.80 -12.37 10.89
N THR A 194 9.91 -12.10 10.21
CA THR A 194 10.26 -12.80 8.96
C THR A 194 10.40 -14.31 9.17
N TYR A 195 11.08 -14.73 10.25
CA TYR A 195 11.20 -16.14 10.57
C TYR A 195 9.87 -16.79 10.94
N SER A 196 9.02 -16.08 11.69
CA SER A 196 7.76 -16.62 12.22
C SER A 196 6.73 -16.95 11.14
N ILE A 197 6.78 -16.30 9.97
CA ILE A 197 5.80 -16.51 8.89
C ILE A 197 5.95 -17.93 8.29
N ASN A 198 7.14 -18.30 7.86
CA ASN A 198 7.41 -19.55 7.16
C ASN A 198 8.34 -20.51 7.91
N GLN A 199 8.85 -20.10 9.07
CA GLN A 199 9.85 -20.82 9.87
C GLN A 199 11.08 -21.24 9.06
N ASN A 200 11.48 -20.40 8.09
CA ASN A 200 12.55 -20.69 7.15
C ASN A 200 13.69 -19.66 7.28
N LEU A 201 14.91 -20.15 7.44
CA LEU A 201 16.11 -19.32 7.50
C LEU A 201 16.41 -18.62 6.18
N PHE A 202 15.95 -19.16 5.04
CA PHE A 202 16.08 -18.52 3.74
C PHE A 202 15.39 -17.17 3.69
N ASP A 203 14.25 -16.98 4.38
CA ASP A 203 13.54 -15.72 4.43
C ASP A 203 14.36 -14.64 5.18
N ILE A 204 15.14 -15.05 6.19
CA ILE A 204 16.09 -14.16 6.85
C ILE A 204 17.19 -13.72 5.90
N LEU A 205 17.73 -14.64 5.10
CA LEU A 205 18.73 -14.31 4.08
C LEU A 205 18.16 -13.31 3.07
N CYS A 206 16.94 -13.54 2.59
CA CYS A 206 16.21 -12.60 1.73
C CYS A 206 16.04 -11.24 2.39
N LEU A 207 15.66 -11.19 3.68
CA LEU A 207 15.54 -9.95 4.43
C LEU A 207 16.84 -9.14 4.40
N ILE A 208 17.98 -9.80 4.64
CA ILE A 208 19.31 -9.16 4.64
C ILE A 208 19.67 -8.66 3.24
N LEU A 209 19.54 -9.52 2.21
CA LEU A 209 19.87 -9.17 0.83
C LEU A 209 19.04 -7.99 0.32
N PHE A 210 17.74 -8.03 0.51
CA PHE A 210 16.87 -6.91 0.13
C PHE A 210 17.06 -5.69 1.01
N GLY A 211 17.52 -5.86 2.25
CA GLY A 211 17.94 -4.76 3.12
C GLY A 211 19.15 -4.01 2.56
N ILE A 212 20.19 -4.74 2.17
CA ILE A 212 21.40 -4.17 1.56
C ILE A 212 21.07 -3.51 0.21
N LEU A 213 20.27 -4.17 -0.62
CA LEU A 213 19.82 -3.64 -1.91
C LEU A 213 19.05 -2.34 -1.73
N GLY A 214 18.11 -2.30 -0.78
CA GLY A 214 17.35 -1.09 -0.47
C GLY A 214 18.22 0.05 0.06
N TYR A 215 19.26 -0.24 0.84
CA TYR A 215 20.24 0.74 1.26
C TYR A 215 21.03 1.31 0.07
N GLY A 216 21.46 0.45 -0.86
CA GLY A 216 22.10 0.86 -2.11
C GLY A 216 21.19 1.76 -2.95
N MET A 217 19.93 1.36 -3.15
CA MET A 217 18.93 2.16 -3.87
C MET A 217 18.79 3.56 -3.26
N ARG A 218 18.69 3.66 -1.93
CA ARG A 218 18.57 4.92 -1.23
C ARG A 218 19.83 5.80 -1.42
N ARG A 219 21.01 5.20 -1.35
CA ARG A 219 22.28 5.90 -1.57
C ARG A 219 22.38 6.51 -2.97
N PHE A 220 21.84 5.81 -3.98
CA PHE A 220 21.79 6.28 -5.36
C PHE A 220 20.51 7.06 -5.71
N GLN A 221 19.69 7.41 -4.71
CA GLN A 221 18.43 8.15 -4.87
C GLN A 221 17.40 7.44 -5.76
N PHE A 222 17.45 6.12 -5.88
CA PHE A 222 16.42 5.34 -6.54
C PHE A 222 15.20 5.18 -5.61
N PRO A 223 13.98 5.51 -6.06
CA PRO A 223 12.78 5.33 -5.26
C PRO A 223 12.48 3.85 -5.06
N ALA A 224 12.29 3.41 -3.82
CA ALA A 224 11.98 2.01 -3.50
C ALA A 224 10.54 1.62 -3.87
N GLY A 225 9.60 2.58 -3.90
CA GLY A 225 8.18 2.33 -4.14
C GLY A 225 7.88 1.55 -5.43
N PRO A 226 8.34 1.99 -6.62
CA PRO A 226 8.11 1.27 -7.86
C PRO A 226 8.66 -0.16 -7.85
N MET A 227 9.80 -0.38 -7.21
CA MET A 227 10.38 -1.72 -7.09
C MET A 227 9.52 -2.63 -6.20
N ILE A 228 9.01 -2.10 -5.08
CA ILE A 228 8.12 -2.85 -4.18
C ILE A 228 6.83 -3.22 -4.91
N ILE A 229 6.22 -2.27 -5.62
CA ILE A 229 5.02 -2.52 -6.43
C ILE A 229 5.30 -3.60 -7.48
N GLY A 230 6.40 -3.49 -8.23
CA GLY A 230 6.77 -4.49 -9.22
C GLY A 230 7.00 -5.88 -8.61
N PHE A 231 7.62 -5.95 -7.44
CA PHE A 231 7.86 -7.20 -6.73
C PHE A 231 6.56 -7.86 -6.25
N ILE A 232 5.60 -7.06 -5.75
CA ILE A 232 4.29 -7.55 -5.29
C ILE A 232 3.43 -7.99 -6.48
N LEU A 233 3.44 -7.22 -7.57
CA LEU A 233 2.62 -7.51 -8.75
C LEU A 233 3.21 -8.61 -9.64
N GLY A 234 4.51 -8.89 -9.54
CA GLY A 234 5.21 -9.87 -10.36
C GLY A 234 4.56 -11.25 -10.35
N PRO A 235 4.40 -11.91 -9.20
CA PRO A 235 3.78 -13.24 -9.11
C PRO A 235 2.33 -13.26 -9.60
N LEU A 236 1.58 -12.18 -9.39
CA LEU A 236 0.21 -12.06 -9.89
C LEU A 236 0.18 -11.97 -11.43
N LEU A 237 1.08 -11.17 -12.00
CA LEU A 237 1.23 -11.06 -13.45
C LEU A 237 1.62 -12.40 -14.07
N GLU A 238 2.60 -13.10 -13.48
CA GLU A 238 3.05 -14.42 -13.90
C GLU A 238 1.90 -15.43 -13.86
N SER A 239 1.20 -15.53 -12.74
CA SER A 239 0.05 -16.42 -12.57
C SER A 239 -1.08 -16.12 -13.57
N ALA A 240 -1.44 -14.84 -13.76
CA ALA A 240 -2.47 -14.45 -14.71
C ALA A 240 -2.04 -14.72 -16.16
N PHE A 241 -0.76 -14.54 -16.47
CA PHE A 241 -0.19 -14.85 -17.77
C PHE A 241 -0.25 -16.36 -18.04
N ASP A 242 0.21 -17.20 -17.11
CA ASP A 242 0.19 -18.66 -17.24
C ASP A 242 -1.23 -19.21 -17.40
N GLN A 243 -2.19 -18.69 -16.63
CA GLN A 243 -3.59 -19.04 -16.78
C GLN A 243 -4.12 -18.68 -18.18
N THR A 244 -3.79 -17.47 -18.66
CA THR A 244 -4.22 -17.00 -19.98
C THR A 244 -3.61 -17.86 -21.08
N MET A 245 -2.33 -18.21 -20.97
CA MET A 245 -1.65 -19.06 -21.94
C MET A 245 -2.22 -20.48 -21.95
N THR A 246 -2.54 -21.02 -20.77
CA THR A 246 -3.18 -22.33 -20.65
C THR A 246 -4.57 -22.36 -21.31
N LEU A 247 -5.38 -21.30 -21.07
CA LEU A 247 -6.71 -21.18 -21.66
C LEU A 247 -6.71 -20.95 -23.19
N SER A 248 -5.60 -20.45 -23.72
CA SER A 248 -5.45 -20.13 -25.15
C SER A 248 -4.60 -21.15 -25.91
N ASP A 249 -4.33 -22.34 -25.32
CA ASP A 249 -3.44 -23.38 -25.89
C ASP A 249 -2.07 -22.82 -26.34
N GLY A 250 -1.53 -21.90 -25.56
CA GLY A 250 -0.23 -21.26 -25.82
C GLY A 250 -0.27 -20.12 -26.85
N SER A 251 -1.45 -19.65 -27.26
CA SER A 251 -1.57 -18.62 -28.29
C SER A 251 -1.53 -17.20 -27.68
N PHE A 252 -0.54 -16.39 -28.04
CA PHE A 252 -0.49 -14.97 -27.69
C PHE A 252 -1.57 -14.12 -28.37
N MET A 253 -2.27 -14.68 -29.36
CA MET A 253 -3.29 -13.97 -30.12
C MET A 253 -4.47 -13.57 -29.23
N ILE A 254 -4.70 -14.25 -28.10
CA ILE A 254 -5.75 -13.93 -27.13
C ILE A 254 -5.65 -12.49 -26.62
N PHE A 255 -4.43 -11.98 -26.41
CA PHE A 255 -4.20 -10.60 -25.95
C PHE A 255 -4.61 -9.54 -26.98
N LEU A 256 -4.61 -9.90 -28.26
CA LEU A 256 -4.95 -9.01 -29.39
C LEU A 256 -6.39 -9.20 -29.89
N THR A 257 -7.02 -10.33 -29.58
CA THR A 257 -8.37 -10.64 -30.06
C THR A 257 -9.44 -10.39 -29.01
N HIS A 258 -9.09 -10.49 -27.72
CA HIS A 258 -10.05 -10.25 -26.65
C HIS A 258 -10.25 -8.74 -26.42
N PRO A 259 -11.47 -8.20 -26.53
CA PRO A 259 -11.71 -6.75 -26.56
C PRO A 259 -11.21 -6.02 -25.30
N PHE A 260 -11.41 -6.62 -24.11
CA PHE A 260 -10.90 -6.03 -22.85
C PHE A 260 -9.38 -5.98 -22.80
N SER A 261 -8.69 -7.02 -23.29
CA SER A 261 -7.22 -7.05 -23.32
C SER A 261 -6.68 -5.99 -24.25
N VAL A 262 -7.27 -5.83 -25.43
CA VAL A 262 -6.87 -4.80 -26.40
C VAL A 262 -7.03 -3.40 -25.84
N VAL A 263 -8.16 -3.10 -25.19
CA VAL A 263 -8.39 -1.79 -24.55
C VAL A 263 -7.35 -1.51 -23.48
N LEU A 264 -7.07 -2.48 -22.60
CA LEU A 264 -6.08 -2.33 -21.54
C LEU A 264 -4.65 -2.17 -22.06
N LEU A 265 -4.30 -2.92 -23.13
CA LEU A 265 -3.00 -2.77 -23.80
C LEU A 265 -2.86 -1.38 -24.42
N LEU A 266 -3.87 -0.89 -25.13
CA LEU A 266 -3.86 0.45 -25.71
C LEU A 266 -3.74 1.54 -24.63
N LEU A 267 -4.46 1.42 -23.51
CA LEU A 267 -4.36 2.33 -22.37
C LEU A 267 -2.95 2.30 -21.77
N THR A 268 -2.35 1.11 -21.62
CA THR A 268 -1.00 0.96 -21.08
C THR A 268 0.03 1.61 -22.01
N VAL A 269 -0.03 1.35 -23.32
CA VAL A 269 0.86 1.97 -24.32
C VAL A 269 0.70 3.49 -24.33
N ALA A 270 -0.54 4.00 -24.30
CA ALA A 270 -0.82 5.42 -24.24
C ALA A 270 -0.26 6.07 -22.96
N ALA A 271 -0.40 5.40 -21.80
CA ALA A 271 0.16 5.86 -20.54
C ALA A 271 1.69 5.93 -20.59
N VAL A 272 2.35 4.86 -21.03
CA VAL A 272 3.82 4.82 -21.18
C VAL A 272 4.31 5.91 -22.12
N PHE A 273 3.65 6.06 -23.28
CA PHE A 273 3.99 7.10 -24.27
C PHE A 273 3.81 8.50 -23.69
N SER A 274 2.71 8.76 -22.97
CA SER A 274 2.45 10.06 -22.34
C SER A 274 3.52 10.42 -21.30
N ILE A 275 3.95 9.44 -20.48
CA ILE A 275 5.01 9.63 -19.48
C ILE A 275 6.36 9.88 -20.14
N ALA A 276 6.70 9.10 -21.17
CA ALA A 276 7.93 9.27 -21.94
C ALA A 276 7.99 10.67 -22.59
N ARG A 277 6.89 11.09 -23.22
CA ARG A 277 6.77 12.42 -23.83
C ARG A 277 6.87 13.54 -22.81
N ALA A 278 6.27 13.38 -21.64
CA ALA A 278 6.36 14.35 -20.56
C ALA A 278 7.80 14.50 -20.00
N ARG A 279 8.54 13.38 -19.89
CA ARG A 279 9.96 13.40 -19.49
C ARG A 279 10.84 14.11 -20.51
N LEU A 280 10.68 13.81 -21.81
CA LEU A 280 11.43 14.45 -22.90
C LEU A 280 11.16 15.96 -22.96
N ARG A 281 9.93 16.37 -22.67
CA ARG A 281 9.57 17.80 -22.62
C ARG A 281 10.20 18.53 -21.44
N ARG A 282 10.27 17.88 -20.28
CA ARG A 282 10.94 18.44 -19.08
C ARG A 282 12.44 18.55 -19.25
N SER A 283 13.11 17.57 -19.88
CA SER A 283 14.54 17.62 -20.14
C SER A 283 14.91 18.74 -21.13
N LYS A 284 14.10 18.96 -22.17
CA LYS A 284 14.30 20.08 -23.10
C LYS A 284 14.15 21.45 -22.44
N ILE A 285 13.13 21.61 -21.57
CA ILE A 285 12.91 22.87 -20.83
C ILE A 285 14.06 23.13 -19.85
N ALA A 286 14.58 22.09 -19.21
CA ALA A 286 15.73 22.22 -18.29
C ALA A 286 17.03 22.58 -19.04
N GLN A 287 17.24 22.08 -20.25
CA GLN A 287 18.40 22.46 -21.08
C GLN A 287 18.32 23.92 -21.57
N LEU A 288 17.14 24.36 -22.03
CA LEU A 288 16.92 25.74 -22.45
C LEU A 288 17.04 26.76 -21.30
N ALA A 289 16.76 26.36 -20.07
CA ALA A 289 16.93 27.20 -18.87
C ALA A 289 18.38 27.28 -18.38
N GLN A 290 19.29 26.45 -18.89
CA GLN A 290 20.72 26.50 -18.59
C GLN A 290 21.54 27.26 -19.66
N GLU A 291 20.97 27.47 -20.83
CA GLU A 291 21.58 28.14 -21.98
C GLU A 291 21.21 29.65 -22.07
N GLY A 292 20.27 30.12 -21.26
CA GLY A 292 19.87 31.54 -21.16
C GLY A 292 20.17 32.12 -19.79
#